data_1eaad5e993445bc5f95d23bf7f26e175
#
_entry.id   1eaad5e993445bc5f95d23bf7f26e175
#
_cell.length_a   1.000
_cell.length_b   1.000
_cell.length_c   1.000
_cell.angle_alpha   90.00
_cell.angle_beta   90.00
_cell.angle_gamma   90.00
#
_symmetry.space_group_name_H-M   'P 1'
#
loop_
_entity.id
_entity.type
_entity.pdbx_description
1 polymer ?
#
loop_
_entity_poly.entity_id
_entity_poly.type
_entity_poly.pdbx_seq_one_letter_code
_entity_poly.pdbx_strand_id
1 'polypeptide(L)'
;MIKQLKRILEIAPRLLQLDRRLDEIKMNQGRMLTNMQRMASSGPLWQHEFKVFSQWGEDGIIQYLVNHLGIKHHTFIEFGVEDFAESNCRFLMMKDQWQGFVIDGSPSNMERLRGSYFYWQHQLNCKASFITRENVSGLLDESGFDKDLGILSVDIDGVDFHVLEALADWRPAILIVEYNDAFGWERPVSVPYDPAFVRRQKHPSNQYWGANLPAFLHLANARGYALVGTNSVG
;
A
#
# COMPACT_ATOMS: atom_id res chain seq x y z
N MET A 1 29.54 31.89 2.07
CA MET A 1 28.95 30.85 2.97
C MET A 1 27.72 31.34 3.70
N ILE A 2 27.75 32.42 4.50
CA ILE A 2 26.56 32.92 5.25
C ILE A 2 25.38 33.35 4.36
N LYS A 3 25.62 34.01 3.20
CA LYS A 3 24.53 34.36 2.25
C LYS A 3 23.87 33.15 1.60
N GLN A 4 24.61 32.08 1.33
CA GLN A 4 24.03 30.82 0.80
C GLN A 4 23.21 30.10 1.86
N LEU A 5 23.67 30.07 3.11
CA LEU A 5 22.95 29.47 4.23
C LEU A 5 21.61 30.19 4.48
N LYS A 6 21.59 31.53 4.48
CA LYS A 6 20.35 32.31 4.58
C LYS A 6 19.39 32.00 3.45
N ARG A 7 19.86 31.87 2.20
CA ARG A 7 19.02 31.55 1.03
C ARG A 7 18.41 30.14 1.14
N ILE A 8 19.17 29.16 1.66
CA ILE A 8 18.66 27.80 1.93
C ILE A 8 17.58 27.84 3.02
N LEU A 9 17.78 28.57 4.10
CA LEU A 9 16.81 28.73 5.19
C LEU A 9 15.50 29.41 4.74
N GLU A 10 15.57 30.28 3.72
CA GLU A 10 14.38 30.92 3.13
C GLU A 10 13.65 30.01 2.12
N ILE A 11 14.36 29.08 1.48
CA ILE A 11 13.80 28.18 0.46
C ILE A 11 13.13 26.96 1.12
N ALA A 12 13.70 26.40 2.18
CA ALA A 12 13.18 25.20 2.83
C ALA A 12 11.69 25.29 3.25
N PRO A 13 11.22 26.38 3.91
CA PRO A 13 9.81 26.53 4.24
C PRO A 13 8.90 26.62 3.00
N ARG A 14 9.40 27.20 1.90
CA ARG A 14 8.65 27.29 0.63
C ARG A 14 8.52 25.96 -0.06
N LEU A 15 9.54 25.10 0.00
CA LEU A 15 9.50 23.73 -0.53
C LEU A 15 8.48 22.88 0.23
N LEU A 16 8.50 22.93 1.56
CA LEU A 16 7.50 22.23 2.39
C LEU A 16 6.06 22.68 2.10
N GLN A 17 5.85 23.98 1.81
CA GLN A 17 4.56 24.49 1.39
C GLN A 17 4.18 24.04 -0.03
N LEU A 18 5.17 23.82 -0.91
CA LEU A 18 4.93 23.35 -2.27
C LEU A 18 4.38 21.93 -2.28
N ASP A 19 4.98 21.01 -1.51
CA ASP A 19 4.50 19.64 -1.39
C ASP A 19 3.05 19.59 -0.91
N ARG A 20 2.73 20.35 0.13
CA ARG A 20 1.35 20.45 0.62
C ARG A 20 0.38 20.99 -0.45
N ARG A 21 0.76 22.02 -1.20
CA ARG A 21 -0.08 22.57 -2.29
C ARG A 21 -0.27 21.59 -3.43
N LEU A 22 0.77 20.84 -3.77
CA LEU A 22 0.69 19.77 -4.78
C LEU A 22 -0.27 18.67 -4.32
N ASP A 23 -0.19 18.25 -3.07
CA ASP A 23 -1.12 17.28 -2.50
C ASP A 23 -2.57 17.81 -2.48
N GLU A 24 -2.79 19.10 -2.17
CA GLU A 24 -4.12 19.71 -2.24
C GLU A 24 -4.69 19.68 -3.68
N ILE A 25 -3.85 19.93 -4.70
CA ILE A 25 -4.25 19.82 -6.11
C ILE A 25 -4.56 18.38 -6.49
N LYS A 26 -3.70 17.42 -6.15
CA LYS A 26 -3.90 15.99 -6.37
C LYS A 26 -5.19 15.49 -5.71
N MET A 27 -5.44 15.90 -4.46
CA MET A 27 -6.66 15.55 -3.71
C MET A 27 -7.91 16.08 -4.40
N ASN A 28 -7.90 17.32 -4.88
CA ASN A 28 -9.04 17.89 -5.63
C ASN A 28 -9.26 17.15 -6.94
N GLN A 29 -8.21 16.86 -7.68
CA GLN A 29 -8.29 16.05 -8.90
C GLN A 29 -8.84 14.65 -8.60
N GLY A 30 -8.33 13.97 -7.57
CA GLY A 30 -8.81 12.63 -7.17
C GLY A 30 -10.28 12.62 -6.77
N ARG A 31 -10.77 13.66 -6.06
CA ARG A 31 -12.20 13.81 -5.74
C ARG A 31 -13.06 13.96 -7.01
N MET A 32 -12.60 14.75 -7.97
CA MET A 32 -13.29 14.90 -9.26
C MET A 32 -13.34 13.58 -10.03
N LEU A 33 -12.23 12.85 -10.11
CA LEU A 33 -12.14 11.56 -10.78
C LEU A 33 -13.02 10.50 -10.09
N THR A 34 -13.05 10.46 -8.74
CA THR A 34 -13.96 9.59 -7.99
C THR A 34 -15.44 9.89 -8.31
N ASN A 35 -15.81 11.17 -8.42
CA ASN A 35 -17.19 11.55 -8.76
C ASN A 35 -17.54 11.15 -10.20
N MET A 36 -16.61 11.31 -11.15
CA MET A 36 -16.80 10.85 -12.54
C MET A 36 -16.93 9.32 -12.61
N GLN A 37 -16.12 8.59 -11.84
CA GLN A 37 -16.15 7.13 -11.77
C GLN A 37 -17.52 6.61 -11.27
N ARG A 38 -18.15 7.28 -10.29
CA ARG A 38 -19.49 6.92 -9.79
C ARG A 38 -20.59 7.08 -10.85
N MET A 39 -20.36 7.90 -11.86
CA MET A 39 -21.29 8.12 -12.97
C MET A 39 -21.00 7.20 -14.17
N ALA A 40 -19.87 6.51 -14.16
CA ALA A 40 -19.47 5.62 -15.24
C ALA A 40 -20.19 4.25 -15.08
N SER A 41 -20.38 3.56 -16.22
CA SER A 41 -20.87 2.19 -16.24
C SER A 41 -19.85 1.23 -15.63
N SER A 42 -20.34 0.08 -15.12
CA SER A 42 -19.48 -1.01 -14.66
C SER A 42 -18.57 -1.50 -15.79
N GLY A 43 -17.31 -1.74 -15.49
CA GLY A 43 -16.29 -2.23 -16.42
C GLY A 43 -15.20 -3.01 -15.71
N PRO A 44 -14.21 -3.54 -16.44
CA PRO A 44 -13.06 -4.19 -15.83
C PRO A 44 -12.26 -3.19 -14.97
N LEU A 45 -11.59 -3.67 -13.92
CA LEU A 45 -10.98 -2.83 -12.89
C LEU A 45 -9.97 -1.81 -13.44
N TRP A 46 -9.18 -2.18 -14.43
CA TRP A 46 -8.20 -1.28 -15.05
C TRP A 46 -8.82 -0.03 -15.69
N GLN A 47 -10.10 -0.03 -16.05
CA GLN A 47 -10.80 1.17 -16.54
C GLN A 47 -11.12 2.18 -15.44
N HIS A 48 -11.01 1.76 -14.19
CA HIS A 48 -11.25 2.60 -13.02
C HIS A 48 -9.98 3.22 -12.44
N GLU A 49 -8.82 2.97 -13.07
CA GLU A 49 -7.54 3.52 -12.64
C GLU A 49 -7.51 5.03 -12.70
N PHE A 50 -7.01 5.62 -11.65
CA PHE A 50 -6.47 6.97 -11.63
C PHE A 50 -5.45 7.10 -10.48
N LYS A 51 -4.45 7.95 -10.68
CA LYS A 51 -3.34 8.13 -9.72
C LYS A 51 -3.51 9.43 -8.95
N VAL A 52 -3.46 9.34 -7.63
CA VAL A 52 -3.31 10.46 -6.69
C VAL A 52 -2.01 10.27 -5.90
N PHE A 53 -1.90 9.18 -5.15
CA PHE A 53 -0.72 8.83 -4.35
C PHE A 53 -0.21 7.41 -4.61
N SER A 54 -0.99 6.52 -5.18
CA SER A 54 -0.53 5.19 -5.55
C SER A 54 0.47 5.23 -6.71
N GLN A 55 1.21 4.13 -6.91
CA GLN A 55 2.28 4.07 -7.91
C GLN A 55 1.74 4.04 -9.35
N TRP A 56 0.68 3.27 -9.60
CA TRP A 56 0.23 2.96 -10.97
C TRP A 56 -1.25 3.29 -11.25
N GLY A 57 -2.00 3.76 -10.25
CA GLY A 57 -3.42 4.11 -10.43
C GLY A 57 -4.37 3.32 -9.54
N GLU A 58 -3.85 2.59 -8.58
CA GLU A 58 -4.60 1.80 -7.59
C GLU A 58 -5.57 2.66 -6.79
N ASP A 59 -5.29 3.96 -6.60
CA ASP A 59 -6.23 4.90 -5.96
C ASP A 59 -7.63 4.80 -6.58
N GLY A 60 -7.70 4.75 -7.92
CA GLY A 60 -8.96 4.64 -8.65
C GLY A 60 -9.65 3.30 -8.45
N ILE A 61 -8.90 2.20 -8.53
CA ILE A 61 -9.40 0.84 -8.31
C ILE A 61 -9.95 0.71 -6.89
N ILE A 62 -9.20 1.15 -5.90
CA ILE A 62 -9.60 1.10 -4.48
C ILE A 62 -10.86 1.91 -4.27
N GLN A 63 -10.95 3.12 -4.81
CA GLN A 63 -12.16 3.95 -4.73
C GLN A 63 -13.38 3.27 -5.37
N TYR A 64 -13.19 2.61 -6.50
CA TYR A 64 -14.28 1.84 -7.15
C TYR A 64 -14.74 0.70 -6.25
N LEU A 65 -13.82 -0.12 -5.76
CA LEU A 65 -14.14 -1.26 -4.89
C LEU A 65 -14.82 -0.82 -3.59
N VAL A 66 -14.28 0.18 -2.91
CA VAL A 66 -14.85 0.70 -1.65
C VAL A 66 -16.25 1.28 -1.83
N ASN A 67 -16.53 1.89 -2.98
CA ASN A 67 -17.86 2.41 -3.28
C ASN A 67 -18.90 1.32 -3.62
N HIS A 68 -18.45 0.13 -4.05
CA HIS A 68 -19.35 -0.96 -4.48
C HIS A 68 -19.46 -2.09 -3.45
N LEU A 69 -18.48 -2.21 -2.54
CA LEU A 69 -18.48 -3.21 -1.49
C LEU A 69 -19.02 -2.62 -0.19
N GLY A 70 -19.88 -3.35 0.50
CA GLY A 70 -20.36 -2.99 1.84
C GLY A 70 -19.29 -3.23 2.92
N ILE A 71 -18.21 -2.47 2.90
CA ILE A 71 -17.09 -2.64 3.83
C ILE A 71 -17.51 -2.16 5.22
N LYS A 72 -17.41 -3.06 6.21
CA LYS A 72 -17.85 -2.82 7.58
C LYS A 72 -16.89 -1.90 8.35
N HIS A 73 -15.58 -2.17 8.24
CA HIS A 73 -14.54 -1.46 8.96
C HIS A 73 -13.75 -0.57 8.00
N HIS A 74 -13.75 0.73 8.23
CA HIS A 74 -12.99 1.71 7.47
C HIS A 74 -11.56 1.82 8.01
N THR A 75 -10.88 0.67 8.02
CA THR A 75 -9.50 0.53 8.51
C THR A 75 -8.63 -0.12 7.45
N PHE A 76 -7.36 0.24 7.41
CA PHE A 76 -6.39 -0.40 6.54
C PHE A 76 -5.08 -0.68 7.26
N ILE A 77 -4.40 -1.72 6.82
CA ILE A 77 -2.99 -1.99 7.14
C ILE A 77 -2.22 -2.07 5.82
N GLU A 78 -1.08 -1.40 5.75
CA GLU A 78 -0.25 -1.39 4.54
C GLU A 78 1.22 -1.60 4.92
N PHE A 79 1.90 -2.51 4.20
CA PHE A 79 3.30 -2.86 4.38
C PHE A 79 4.15 -2.32 3.24
N GLY A 80 5.43 -2.02 3.53
CA GLY A 80 6.39 -1.57 2.53
C GLY A 80 6.11 -0.17 1.99
N VAL A 81 5.60 0.69 2.85
CA VAL A 81 5.09 2.03 2.47
C VAL A 81 6.19 3.09 2.31
N GLU A 82 7.45 2.73 2.51
CA GLU A 82 8.54 3.71 2.60
C GLU A 82 8.17 4.87 3.55
N ASP A 83 8.14 6.11 3.09
CA ASP A 83 7.74 7.27 3.90
C ASP A 83 6.25 7.68 3.66
N PHE A 84 5.47 6.80 3.04
CA PHE A 84 4.05 7.00 2.73
C PHE A 84 3.77 8.16 1.75
N ALA A 85 4.78 8.63 1.06
CA ALA A 85 4.61 9.61 -0.01
C ALA A 85 3.87 8.99 -1.21
N GLU A 86 4.23 7.74 -1.53
CA GLU A 86 3.56 6.85 -2.46
C GLU A 86 2.92 5.71 -1.65
N SER A 87 1.63 5.44 -1.85
CA SER A 87 0.89 4.46 -1.05
C SER A 87 -0.47 4.17 -1.68
N ASN A 88 -0.93 2.94 -1.58
CA ASN A 88 -2.24 2.50 -2.03
C ASN A 88 -3.38 3.07 -1.20
N CYS A 89 -3.18 3.28 0.10
CA CYS A 89 -4.24 3.67 1.02
C CYS A 89 -4.24 5.16 1.42
N ARG A 90 -3.21 5.93 1.03
CA ARG A 90 -3.09 7.34 1.44
C ARG A 90 -4.25 8.20 0.94
N PHE A 91 -4.68 8.02 -0.31
CA PHE A 91 -5.81 8.79 -0.85
C PHE A 91 -7.10 8.46 -0.10
N LEU A 92 -7.34 7.19 0.19
CA LEU A 92 -8.50 6.72 0.95
C LEU A 92 -8.51 7.33 2.36
N MET A 93 -7.37 7.32 3.05
CA MET A 93 -7.23 7.97 4.35
C MET A 93 -7.54 9.46 4.30
N MET A 94 -6.93 10.19 3.36
CA MET A 94 -7.08 11.65 3.29
C MET A 94 -8.45 12.10 2.80
N LYS A 95 -9.08 11.33 1.92
CA LYS A 95 -10.39 11.66 1.33
C LYS A 95 -11.56 11.17 2.19
N ASP A 96 -11.51 9.91 2.62
CA ASP A 96 -12.64 9.19 3.22
C ASP A 96 -12.45 8.92 4.72
N GLN A 97 -11.38 9.48 5.32
CA GLN A 97 -11.06 9.42 6.76
C GLN A 97 -10.90 7.99 7.29
N TRP A 98 -10.37 7.08 6.46
CA TRP A 98 -10.04 5.75 6.92
C TRP A 98 -8.90 5.79 7.94
N GLN A 99 -8.93 4.88 8.90
CA GLN A 99 -7.89 4.73 9.90
C GLN A 99 -6.80 3.79 9.39
N GLY A 100 -5.55 4.16 9.55
CA GLY A 100 -4.42 3.43 9.02
C GLY A 100 -3.41 2.96 10.05
N PHE A 101 -2.84 1.79 9.81
CA PHE A 101 -1.63 1.33 10.45
C PHE A 101 -0.64 0.89 9.37
N VAL A 102 0.53 1.52 9.33
CA VAL A 102 1.52 1.26 8.27
C VAL A 102 2.84 0.78 8.86
N ILE A 103 3.49 -0.15 8.16
CA ILE A 103 4.73 -0.76 8.61
C ILE A 103 5.76 -0.73 7.48
N ASP A 104 6.95 -0.24 7.80
CA ASP A 104 8.10 -0.28 6.90
C ASP A 104 9.36 -0.72 7.66
N GLY A 105 10.29 -1.37 6.96
CA GLY A 105 11.54 -1.85 7.54
C GLY A 105 12.51 -0.76 7.96
N SER A 106 12.34 0.47 7.46
CA SER A 106 13.25 1.59 7.67
C SER A 106 12.78 2.54 8.79
N PRO A 107 13.51 2.63 9.92
CA PRO A 107 13.21 3.62 10.95
C PRO A 107 13.22 5.07 10.44
N SER A 108 14.11 5.41 9.51
CA SER A 108 14.18 6.75 8.93
C SER A 108 12.97 7.09 8.05
N ASN A 109 12.38 6.12 7.37
CA ASN A 109 11.14 6.29 6.62
C ASN A 109 9.98 6.63 7.58
N MET A 110 9.86 5.87 8.65
CA MET A 110 8.81 6.10 9.65
C MET A 110 9.00 7.41 10.41
N GLU A 111 10.24 7.87 10.61
CA GLU A 111 10.51 9.20 11.17
C GLU A 111 10.09 10.32 10.21
N ARG A 112 10.39 10.20 8.90
CA ARG A 112 9.91 11.14 7.89
C ARG A 112 8.40 11.19 7.83
N LEU A 113 7.74 10.02 7.85
CA LEU A 113 6.28 9.94 7.88
C LEU A 113 5.69 10.68 9.09
N ARG A 114 6.22 10.47 10.30
CA ARG A 114 5.77 11.19 11.52
C ARG A 114 5.97 12.70 11.43
N GLY A 115 6.99 13.14 10.69
CA GLY A 115 7.27 14.56 10.41
C GLY A 115 6.42 15.16 9.30
N SER A 116 5.63 14.39 8.58
CA SER A 116 4.78 14.89 7.49
C SER A 116 3.62 15.73 8.01
N TYR A 117 3.20 16.71 7.22
CA TYR A 117 2.14 17.65 7.61
C TYR A 117 0.77 16.97 7.80
N PHE A 118 0.52 15.84 7.15
CA PHE A 118 -0.75 15.12 7.20
C PHE A 118 -0.82 14.08 8.33
N TYR A 119 0.31 13.62 8.87
CA TYR A 119 0.35 12.55 9.86
C TYR A 119 -0.54 12.83 11.09
N TRP A 120 -0.45 14.04 11.65
CA TRP A 120 -1.24 14.45 12.81
C TRP A 120 -2.69 14.83 12.48
N GLN A 121 -3.02 14.99 11.18
CA GLN A 121 -4.36 15.38 10.74
C GLN A 121 -5.28 14.18 10.55
N HIS A 122 -4.73 12.99 10.47
CA HIS A 122 -5.45 11.75 10.20
C HIS A 122 -5.17 10.70 11.28
N GLN A 123 -6.05 9.71 11.39
CA GLN A 123 -5.86 8.58 12.29
C GLN A 123 -4.90 7.57 11.64
N LEU A 124 -3.62 7.91 11.65
CA LEU A 124 -2.55 7.10 11.09
C LEU A 124 -1.53 6.77 12.16
N ASN A 125 -1.26 5.48 12.35
CA ASN A 125 -0.16 4.99 13.16
C ASN A 125 0.89 4.35 12.27
N CYS A 126 2.16 4.43 12.65
CA CYS A 126 3.24 3.82 11.89
C CYS A 126 4.26 3.13 12.78
N LYS A 127 4.83 2.03 12.28
CA LYS A 127 5.84 1.24 12.98
C LYS A 127 7.02 0.93 12.06
N ALA A 128 8.23 1.10 12.56
CA ALA A 128 9.43 0.58 11.91
C ALA A 128 9.65 -0.86 12.37
N SER A 129 9.53 -1.81 11.45
CA SER A 129 9.78 -3.23 11.72
C SER A 129 10.08 -3.97 10.43
N PHE A 130 11.10 -4.82 10.44
CA PHE A 130 11.29 -5.80 9.39
C PHE A 130 10.24 -6.91 9.55
N ILE A 131 9.46 -7.17 8.50
CA ILE A 131 8.31 -8.08 8.54
C ILE A 131 8.77 -9.49 8.16
N THR A 132 8.40 -10.44 8.99
CA THR A 132 8.68 -11.87 8.79
C THR A 132 7.41 -12.68 9.01
N ARG A 133 7.41 -13.92 8.57
CA ARG A 133 6.30 -14.85 8.81
C ARG A 133 6.03 -15.05 10.32
N GLU A 134 7.06 -14.99 11.13
CA GLU A 134 6.99 -15.24 12.58
C GLU A 134 6.42 -14.05 13.37
N ASN A 135 6.63 -12.81 12.89
CA ASN A 135 6.23 -11.63 13.64
C ASN A 135 4.99 -10.92 13.10
N VAL A 136 4.59 -11.22 11.85
CA VAL A 136 3.54 -10.45 11.16
C VAL A 136 2.20 -10.43 11.90
N SER A 137 1.75 -11.57 12.46
CA SER A 137 0.48 -11.60 13.20
C SER A 137 0.51 -10.70 14.42
N GLY A 138 1.60 -10.75 15.20
CA GLY A 138 1.78 -9.85 16.35
C GLY A 138 1.87 -8.38 15.95
N LEU A 139 2.50 -8.07 14.80
CA LEU A 139 2.54 -6.70 14.27
C LEU A 139 1.15 -6.18 13.90
N LEU A 140 0.32 -7.00 13.28
CA LEU A 140 -1.05 -6.61 12.97
C LEU A 140 -1.90 -6.41 14.25
N ASP A 141 -1.74 -7.28 15.24
CA ASP A 141 -2.45 -7.17 16.53
C ASP A 141 -2.14 -5.83 17.24
N GLU A 142 -0.95 -5.25 17.04
CA GLU A 142 -0.58 -3.93 17.58
C GLU A 142 -1.39 -2.76 16.97
N SER A 143 -2.01 -2.95 15.80
CA SER A 143 -2.91 -1.94 15.22
C SER A 143 -4.14 -1.67 16.10
N GLY A 144 -4.56 -2.67 16.88
CA GLY A 144 -5.82 -2.66 17.62
C GLY A 144 -7.06 -2.78 16.73
N PHE A 145 -6.89 -3.06 15.43
CA PHE A 145 -8.00 -3.24 14.51
C PHE A 145 -8.62 -4.64 14.61
N ASP A 146 -9.89 -4.74 14.24
CA ASP A 146 -10.56 -6.02 14.08
C ASP A 146 -9.95 -6.83 12.92
N LYS A 147 -9.92 -8.16 13.06
CA LYS A 147 -9.31 -9.05 12.05
C LYS A 147 -10.05 -9.06 10.70
N ASP A 148 -11.29 -8.58 10.65
CA ASP A 148 -12.08 -8.34 9.44
C ASP A 148 -11.95 -6.88 8.94
N LEU A 149 -10.72 -6.34 8.97
CA LEU A 149 -10.44 -4.97 8.53
C LEU A 149 -10.84 -4.71 7.06
N GLY A 150 -10.90 -3.43 6.68
CA GLY A 150 -11.30 -3.05 5.33
C GLY A 150 -10.28 -3.44 4.26
N ILE A 151 -9.02 -3.04 4.43
CA ILE A 151 -7.95 -3.29 3.43
C ILE A 151 -6.68 -3.77 4.11
N LEU A 152 -6.07 -4.82 3.54
CA LEU A 152 -4.68 -5.19 3.78
C LEU A 152 -3.90 -5.07 2.47
N SER A 153 -2.88 -4.23 2.44
CA SER A 153 -1.96 -4.06 1.30
C SER A 153 -0.58 -4.59 1.68
N VAL A 154 -0.06 -5.52 0.90
CA VAL A 154 1.22 -6.20 1.16
C VAL A 154 2.13 -6.04 -0.04
N ASP A 155 3.21 -5.30 0.16
CA ASP A 155 4.28 -5.07 -0.79
C ASP A 155 5.58 -4.86 0.00
N ILE A 156 6.35 -5.92 0.20
CA ILE A 156 7.60 -5.89 0.96
C ILE A 156 8.81 -6.34 0.14
N ASP A 157 8.61 -6.47 -1.18
CA ASP A 157 9.68 -6.81 -2.11
C ASP A 157 10.43 -8.11 -1.76
N GLY A 158 9.75 -9.07 -1.14
CA GLY A 158 10.49 -10.21 -0.61
C GLY A 158 9.70 -11.49 -0.41
N VAL A 159 9.27 -11.70 0.81
CA VAL A 159 8.62 -12.93 1.26
C VAL A 159 7.11 -12.77 1.44
N ASP A 160 6.50 -11.90 0.67
CA ASP A 160 5.10 -11.49 0.70
C ASP A 160 4.13 -12.68 0.80
N PHE A 161 4.35 -13.70 -0.03
CA PHE A 161 3.54 -14.91 -0.04
C PHE A 161 3.54 -15.60 1.34
N HIS A 162 4.71 -15.76 1.95
CA HIS A 162 4.86 -16.44 3.23
C HIS A 162 4.32 -15.62 4.41
N VAL A 163 4.43 -14.30 4.31
CA VAL A 163 3.84 -13.35 5.27
C VAL A 163 2.32 -13.44 5.23
N LEU A 164 1.74 -13.43 4.02
CA LEU A 164 0.30 -13.61 3.85
C LEU A 164 -0.17 -14.97 4.33
N GLU A 165 0.56 -16.04 4.04
CA GLU A 165 0.23 -17.39 4.49
C GLU A 165 0.11 -17.46 6.02
N ALA A 166 0.93 -16.72 6.76
CA ALA A 166 0.90 -16.66 8.22
C ALA A 166 -0.30 -15.86 8.80
N LEU A 167 -1.00 -15.09 7.98
CA LEU A 167 -2.14 -14.26 8.37
C LEU A 167 -3.49 -14.96 8.18
N ALA A 168 -3.57 -16.28 8.40
CA ALA A 168 -4.76 -17.07 8.14
C ALA A 168 -6.01 -16.60 8.92
N ASP A 169 -5.82 -16.00 10.11
CA ASP A 169 -6.91 -15.48 10.95
C ASP A 169 -7.40 -14.09 10.55
N TRP A 170 -6.64 -13.37 9.75
CA TRP A 170 -7.02 -12.04 9.27
C TRP A 170 -7.86 -12.15 8.01
N ARG A 171 -8.98 -11.41 7.97
CA ARG A 171 -9.99 -11.48 6.92
C ARG A 171 -10.33 -10.08 6.37
N PRO A 172 -9.36 -9.35 5.79
CA PRO A 172 -9.65 -8.06 5.18
C PRO A 172 -10.71 -8.19 4.08
N ALA A 173 -11.57 -7.18 3.93
CA ALA A 173 -12.56 -7.17 2.84
C ALA A 173 -11.89 -7.09 1.47
N ILE A 174 -10.77 -6.36 1.38
CA ILE A 174 -9.91 -6.24 0.19
C ILE A 174 -8.48 -6.62 0.58
N LEU A 175 -7.89 -7.52 -0.21
CA LEU A 175 -6.48 -7.87 -0.11
C LEU A 175 -5.76 -7.39 -1.38
N ILE A 176 -4.74 -6.56 -1.21
CA ILE A 176 -3.89 -6.05 -2.28
C ILE A 176 -2.51 -6.68 -2.13
N VAL A 177 -1.98 -7.23 -3.22
CA VAL A 177 -0.65 -7.87 -3.22
C VAL A 177 0.11 -7.48 -4.48
N GLU A 178 1.41 -7.30 -4.34
CA GLU A 178 2.31 -7.23 -5.48
C GLU A 178 2.69 -8.66 -5.91
N TYR A 179 2.62 -8.96 -7.21
CA TYR A 179 3.03 -10.25 -7.75
C TYR A 179 4.14 -10.09 -8.79
N ASN A 180 4.95 -11.13 -8.92
CA ASN A 180 6.10 -11.16 -9.82
C ASN A 180 5.77 -11.96 -11.09
N ASP A 181 5.59 -11.27 -12.21
CA ASP A 181 5.28 -11.85 -13.52
C ASP A 181 6.48 -12.60 -14.15
N ALA A 182 7.71 -12.26 -13.74
CA ALA A 182 8.91 -12.95 -14.23
C ALA A 182 8.94 -14.45 -13.91
N PHE A 183 8.15 -14.90 -12.92
CA PHE A 183 8.03 -16.35 -12.62
C PHE A 183 7.02 -17.08 -13.50
N GLY A 184 6.37 -16.37 -14.44
CA GLY A 184 5.42 -16.95 -15.38
C GLY A 184 4.08 -17.35 -14.75
N TRP A 185 3.23 -18.03 -15.57
CA TRP A 185 1.81 -18.22 -15.25
C TRP A 185 1.39 -19.70 -15.18
N GLU A 186 2.28 -20.63 -15.55
CA GLU A 186 1.93 -22.04 -15.74
C GLU A 186 1.73 -22.79 -14.42
N ARG A 187 2.40 -22.37 -13.36
CA ARG A 187 2.36 -23.04 -12.05
C ARG A 187 2.57 -22.06 -10.91
N PRO A 188 2.05 -22.33 -9.69
CA PRO A 188 2.34 -21.57 -8.50
C PRO A 188 3.83 -21.58 -8.16
N VAL A 189 4.44 -20.39 -8.06
CA VAL A 189 5.88 -20.22 -7.73
C VAL A 189 6.03 -19.07 -6.76
N SER A 190 6.79 -19.28 -5.69
CA SER A 190 7.27 -18.23 -4.78
C SER A 190 8.76 -18.42 -4.51
N VAL A 191 9.45 -17.36 -4.09
CA VAL A 191 10.79 -17.49 -3.53
C VAL A 191 10.73 -18.35 -2.26
N PRO A 192 11.77 -19.16 -1.96
CA PRO A 192 11.87 -19.83 -0.67
C PRO A 192 11.85 -18.84 0.49
N TYR A 193 11.20 -19.22 1.58
CA TYR A 193 11.16 -18.38 2.78
C TYR A 193 12.56 -18.17 3.36
N ASP A 194 12.89 -16.92 3.64
CA ASP A 194 14.08 -16.50 4.36
C ASP A 194 13.72 -15.26 5.22
N PRO A 195 13.79 -15.35 6.55
CA PRO A 195 13.44 -14.25 7.43
C PRO A 195 14.36 -13.02 7.29
N ALA A 196 15.52 -13.17 6.64
CA ALA A 196 16.46 -12.09 6.34
C ALA A 196 16.47 -11.75 4.84
N PHE A 197 15.36 -11.98 4.13
CA PHE A 197 15.29 -11.73 2.69
C PHE A 197 15.44 -10.23 2.39
N VAL A 198 16.42 -9.90 1.54
CA VAL A 198 16.62 -8.55 1.01
C VAL A 198 16.78 -8.67 -0.51
N ARG A 199 15.80 -8.21 -1.30
CA ARG A 199 15.71 -8.31 -2.76
C ARG A 199 17.03 -8.02 -3.46
N ARG A 200 17.65 -6.86 -3.16
CA ARG A 200 18.90 -6.41 -3.81
C ARG A 200 20.12 -7.29 -3.52
N GLN A 201 20.06 -8.13 -2.48
CA GLN A 201 21.14 -9.03 -2.10
C GLN A 201 20.98 -10.44 -2.67
N LYS A 202 19.78 -10.79 -3.16
CA LYS A 202 19.47 -12.15 -3.63
C LYS A 202 19.91 -12.39 -5.07
N HIS A 203 19.68 -11.44 -5.97
CA HIS A 203 20.08 -11.58 -7.37
C HIS A 203 20.37 -10.22 -8.02
N PRO A 204 21.40 -10.11 -8.88
CA PRO A 204 21.77 -8.85 -9.56
C PRO A 204 20.67 -8.26 -10.45
N SER A 205 19.76 -9.10 -10.98
CA SER A 205 18.64 -8.63 -11.81
C SER A 205 17.57 -7.89 -11.03
N ASN A 206 17.54 -7.99 -9.70
CA ASN A 206 16.43 -7.51 -8.83
C ASN A 206 15.05 -8.12 -9.17
N GLN A 207 15.00 -9.23 -9.93
CA GLN A 207 13.75 -9.91 -10.29
C GLN A 207 13.46 -11.15 -9.45
N TYR A 208 14.30 -11.45 -8.47
CA TYR A 208 14.13 -12.62 -7.58
C TYR A 208 13.50 -12.18 -6.25
N TRP A 209 12.16 -12.12 -6.21
CA TRP A 209 11.38 -11.71 -5.06
C TRP A 209 9.93 -12.19 -5.18
N GLY A 210 9.20 -12.24 -4.07
CA GLY A 210 7.76 -12.44 -4.01
C GLY A 210 7.28 -13.79 -4.55
N ALA A 211 6.13 -13.76 -5.18
CA ALA A 211 5.48 -14.91 -5.81
C ALA A 211 4.72 -14.48 -7.07
N ASN A 212 4.41 -15.43 -7.94
CA ASN A 212 3.58 -15.14 -9.10
C ASN A 212 2.08 -15.15 -8.77
N LEU A 213 1.27 -14.63 -9.69
CA LEU A 213 -0.18 -14.57 -9.50
C LEU A 213 -0.82 -15.96 -9.26
N PRO A 214 -0.43 -17.06 -9.96
CA PRO A 214 -0.94 -18.40 -9.65
C PRO A 214 -0.73 -18.84 -8.20
N ALA A 215 0.39 -18.47 -7.56
CA ALA A 215 0.63 -18.77 -6.15
C ALA A 215 -0.33 -18.00 -5.24
N PHE A 216 -0.50 -16.70 -5.47
CA PHE A 216 -1.46 -15.90 -4.72
C PHE A 216 -2.90 -16.37 -4.94
N LEU A 217 -3.28 -16.75 -6.16
CA LEU A 217 -4.60 -17.33 -6.45
C LEU A 217 -4.85 -18.64 -5.69
N HIS A 218 -3.84 -19.50 -5.60
CA HIS A 218 -3.95 -20.73 -4.81
C HIS A 218 -4.24 -20.41 -3.34
N LEU A 219 -3.47 -19.49 -2.75
CA LEU A 219 -3.65 -19.04 -1.37
C LEU A 219 -5.02 -18.36 -1.15
N ALA A 220 -5.39 -17.46 -2.06
CA ALA A 220 -6.65 -16.72 -2.01
C ALA A 220 -7.87 -17.65 -2.05
N ASN A 221 -7.89 -18.60 -3.00
CA ASN A 221 -8.96 -19.57 -3.13
C ASN A 221 -9.11 -20.45 -1.88
N ALA A 222 -7.99 -20.91 -1.31
CA ALA A 222 -8.03 -21.69 -0.06
C ALA A 222 -8.60 -20.89 1.13
N ARG A 223 -8.58 -19.56 1.05
CA ARG A 223 -9.08 -18.63 2.07
C ARG A 223 -10.45 -18.03 1.74
N GLY A 224 -11.08 -18.43 0.64
CA GLY A 224 -12.40 -17.95 0.23
C GLY A 224 -12.41 -16.57 -0.43
N TYR A 225 -11.26 -16.08 -0.91
CA TYR A 225 -11.16 -14.87 -1.73
C TYR A 225 -11.32 -15.19 -3.21
N ALA A 226 -11.79 -14.22 -3.97
CA ALA A 226 -11.81 -14.25 -5.42
C ALA A 226 -10.93 -13.12 -5.98
N LEU A 227 -10.17 -13.39 -7.04
CA LEU A 227 -9.49 -12.34 -7.79
C LEU A 227 -10.54 -11.47 -8.47
N VAL A 228 -10.49 -10.17 -8.24
CA VAL A 228 -11.38 -9.20 -8.89
C VAL A 228 -10.69 -8.47 -10.05
N GLY A 229 -9.37 -8.46 -10.11
CA GLY A 229 -8.58 -7.91 -11.21
C GLY A 229 -7.19 -7.49 -10.79
N THR A 230 -6.42 -7.03 -11.78
CA THR A 230 -5.10 -6.39 -11.62
C THR A 230 -5.19 -4.96 -12.13
N ASN A 231 -4.17 -4.15 -11.87
CA ASN A 231 -3.97 -2.89 -12.55
C ASN A 231 -3.48 -3.12 -14.00
N SER A 232 -3.36 -2.05 -14.79
CA SER A 232 -2.98 -2.14 -16.21
C SER A 232 -1.49 -2.43 -16.44
N VAL A 233 -0.68 -2.38 -15.41
CA VAL A 233 0.77 -2.60 -15.49
C VAL A 233 1.16 -4.05 -15.24
N GLY A 234 0.27 -4.85 -14.64
CA GLY A 234 0.47 -6.29 -14.45
C GLY A 234 -0.05 -6.79 -13.14
#